data_f449479c6d1721b411edc98de6ee6c29
#
_entry.id   f449479c6d1721b411edc98de6ee6c29
#
_cell.length_a   1.000
_cell.length_b   1.000
_cell.length_c   1.000
_cell.angle_alpha   90.00
_cell.angle_beta   90.00
_cell.angle_gamma   90.00
#
_symmetry.space_group_name_H-M   'P 1'
#
loop_
_entity.id
_entity.type
_entity.pdbx_description
1 polymer ?
#
loop_
_entity_poly.entity_id
_entity_poly.type
_entity_poly.pdbx_seq_one_letter_code
_entity_poly.pdbx_strand_id
1 'polypeptide(L)'
;MKGKLAFLERWYDSTKAAAGHRNATPILCAVSFAESSFFPIPVDLMLMPMVQARPNAWWRLALLTSFFSVLGGIFGYFLGMLFFETIAQPLLEKLGKVESMETFSQSIQANGGLWVFGAGFTPFPYKVITIMSGAVPVSFGVFVAASVLSRSLRFFAVAGIVRMFGEMAEKWMKEHFAIFTIGLFALIAALYFGLKALFPH
;
A
#
# COMPACT_ATOMS: atom_id res chain seq x y z
N MET A 1 -14.78 15.55 -13.49
CA MET A 1 -14.09 15.12 -12.27
C MET A 1 -14.99 15.07 -11.01
N LYS A 2 -16.17 15.71 -10.97
CA LYS A 2 -17.07 15.73 -9.77
C LYS A 2 -17.69 14.37 -9.38
N GLY A 3 -17.85 13.42 -10.30
CA GLY A 3 -18.54 12.15 -9.99
C GLY A 3 -17.72 11.12 -9.20
N LYS A 4 -16.38 11.11 -9.36
CA LYS A 4 -15.51 10.16 -8.62
C LYS A 4 -15.31 10.58 -7.16
N LEU A 5 -15.30 11.89 -6.89
CA LEU A 5 -15.24 12.43 -5.53
C LEU A 5 -16.53 12.16 -4.76
N ALA A 6 -17.70 12.29 -5.40
CA ALA A 6 -18.99 12.02 -4.77
C ALA A 6 -19.21 10.55 -4.38
N PHE A 7 -18.55 9.59 -5.06
CA PHE A 7 -18.56 8.19 -4.65
C PHE A 7 -17.71 7.98 -3.38
N LEU A 8 -16.51 8.55 -3.33
CA LEU A 8 -15.63 8.47 -2.17
C LEU A 8 -16.23 9.18 -0.94
N GLU A 9 -16.87 10.34 -1.14
CA GLU A 9 -17.58 11.05 -0.07
C GLU A 9 -18.74 10.22 0.50
N ARG A 10 -19.60 9.66 -0.35
CA ARG A 10 -20.69 8.78 0.09
C ARG A 10 -20.18 7.53 0.82
N TRP A 11 -19.09 6.96 0.33
CA TRP A 11 -18.46 5.80 0.97
C TRP A 11 -17.91 6.15 2.35
N TYR A 12 -17.25 7.29 2.45
CA TYR A 12 -16.73 7.83 3.70
C TYR A 12 -17.85 8.11 4.70
N ASP A 13 -18.91 8.80 4.29
CA ASP A 13 -20.06 9.13 5.16
C ASP A 13 -20.79 7.86 5.62
N SER A 14 -20.95 6.87 4.73
CA SER A 14 -21.49 5.56 5.08
C SER A 14 -20.60 4.83 6.09
N THR A 15 -19.29 4.93 5.93
CA THR A 15 -18.31 4.33 6.85
C THR A 15 -18.32 5.03 8.19
N LYS A 16 -18.45 6.36 8.22
CA LYS A 16 -18.58 7.15 9.46
C LYS A 16 -19.85 6.78 10.23
N ALA A 17 -20.98 6.61 9.54
CA ALA A 17 -22.22 6.13 10.13
C ALA A 17 -22.10 4.70 10.67
N ALA A 18 -21.39 3.83 9.97
CA ALA A 18 -21.16 2.44 10.34
C ALA A 18 -19.99 2.23 11.31
N ALA A 19 -19.14 3.23 11.54
CA ALA A 19 -17.90 3.11 12.34
C ALA A 19 -18.15 2.67 13.79
N GLY A 20 -19.33 3.00 14.36
CA GLY A 20 -19.80 2.53 15.65
C GLY A 20 -20.34 1.10 15.67
N HIS A 21 -20.63 0.51 14.50
CA HIS A 21 -21.30 -0.77 14.40
C HIS A 21 -20.38 -1.95 14.78
N ARG A 22 -20.98 -3.02 15.32
CA ARG A 22 -20.25 -4.24 15.77
C ARG A 22 -19.42 -4.87 14.64
N ASN A 23 -19.88 -4.79 13.40
CA ASN A 23 -19.23 -5.40 12.24
C ASN A 23 -18.19 -4.51 11.56
N ALA A 24 -17.98 -3.26 12.01
CA ALA A 24 -17.02 -2.35 11.38
C ALA A 24 -15.57 -2.88 11.42
N THR A 25 -15.17 -3.47 12.54
CA THR A 25 -13.80 -4.00 12.69
C THR A 25 -13.50 -5.19 11.77
N PRO A 26 -14.35 -6.23 11.67
CA PRO A 26 -14.15 -7.28 10.68
C PRO A 26 -14.10 -6.76 9.23
N ILE A 27 -14.95 -5.79 8.89
CA ILE A 27 -14.95 -5.19 7.55
C ILE A 27 -13.65 -4.42 7.31
N LEU A 28 -13.14 -3.65 8.29
CA LEU A 28 -11.83 -2.99 8.21
C LEU A 28 -10.71 -4.00 7.92
N CYS A 29 -10.70 -5.14 8.62
CA CYS A 29 -9.73 -6.20 8.41
C CYS A 29 -9.80 -6.77 6.98
N ALA A 30 -11.01 -7.06 6.49
CA ALA A 30 -11.24 -7.58 5.15
C ALA A 30 -10.82 -6.57 4.05
N VAL A 31 -11.16 -5.28 4.24
CA VAL A 31 -10.75 -4.20 3.32
C VAL A 31 -9.24 -4.02 3.32
N SER A 32 -8.59 -4.08 4.50
CA SER A 32 -7.13 -3.97 4.61
C SER A 32 -6.41 -5.10 3.89
N PHE A 33 -6.90 -6.33 4.03
CA PHE A 33 -6.39 -7.49 3.30
C PHE A 33 -6.56 -7.32 1.79
N ALA A 34 -7.78 -6.99 1.34
CA ALA A 34 -8.12 -6.87 -0.07
C ALA A 34 -7.34 -5.71 -0.75
N GLU A 35 -7.20 -4.55 -0.08
CA GLU A 35 -6.44 -3.40 -0.57
C GLU A 35 -4.97 -3.76 -0.84
N SER A 36 -4.38 -4.53 0.04
CA SER A 36 -2.98 -4.95 -0.05
C SER A 36 -2.76 -6.07 -1.07
N SER A 37 -3.81 -6.76 -1.50
CA SER A 37 -3.75 -7.88 -2.45
C SER A 37 -4.08 -7.45 -3.88
N PHE A 38 -5.33 -7.01 -4.12
CA PHE A 38 -5.84 -6.76 -5.48
C PHE A 38 -6.83 -5.60 -5.57
N PHE A 39 -7.42 -5.15 -4.46
CA PHE A 39 -8.53 -4.21 -4.50
C PHE A 39 -8.07 -2.74 -4.37
N PRO A 40 -8.65 -1.78 -5.12
CA PRO A 40 -8.14 -0.40 -5.17
C PRO A 40 -8.84 0.55 -4.19
N ILE A 41 -9.36 0.09 -3.05
CA ILE A 41 -10.00 0.98 -2.07
C ILE A 41 -9.01 1.29 -0.95
N PRO A 42 -8.65 2.59 -0.74
CA PRO A 42 -7.78 2.98 0.37
C PRO A 42 -8.41 2.65 1.72
N VAL A 43 -7.77 1.79 2.50
CA VAL A 43 -8.25 1.40 3.83
C VAL A 43 -8.27 2.59 4.80
N ASP A 44 -7.46 3.62 4.54
CA ASP A 44 -7.42 4.85 5.34
C ASP A 44 -8.80 5.53 5.43
N LEU A 45 -9.62 5.47 4.35
CA LEU A 45 -10.99 6.00 4.33
C LEU A 45 -11.91 5.33 5.34
N MET A 46 -11.57 4.14 5.81
CA MET A 46 -12.31 3.41 6.83
C MET A 46 -11.64 3.52 8.20
N LEU A 47 -10.32 3.43 8.25
CA LEU A 47 -9.55 3.53 9.49
C LEU A 47 -9.77 4.85 10.20
N MET A 48 -9.73 5.99 9.48
CA MET A 48 -9.85 7.32 10.06
C MET A 48 -11.18 7.55 10.80
N PRO A 49 -12.37 7.37 10.19
CA PRO A 49 -13.63 7.57 10.89
C PRO A 49 -13.83 6.58 12.04
N MET A 50 -13.27 5.37 11.95
CA MET A 50 -13.33 4.40 13.05
C MET A 50 -12.46 4.82 14.24
N VAL A 51 -11.29 5.43 14.02
CA VAL A 51 -10.45 5.99 15.08
C VAL A 51 -11.15 7.19 15.73
N GLN A 52 -11.80 8.06 14.95
CA GLN A 52 -12.59 9.18 15.49
C GLN A 52 -13.77 8.70 16.35
N ALA A 53 -14.50 7.69 15.89
CA ALA A 53 -15.62 7.12 16.63
C ALA A 53 -15.18 6.36 17.90
N ARG A 54 -13.97 5.83 17.92
CA ARG A 54 -13.42 5.00 19.02
C ARG A 54 -11.98 5.39 19.34
N PRO A 55 -11.71 6.61 19.87
CA PRO A 55 -10.35 7.12 20.07
C PRO A 55 -9.51 6.27 21.04
N ASN A 56 -10.14 5.59 22.00
CA ASN A 56 -9.44 4.70 22.93
C ASN A 56 -9.00 3.36 22.30
N ALA A 57 -9.58 2.98 21.14
CA ALA A 57 -9.27 1.76 20.42
C ALA A 57 -8.30 1.99 19.24
N TRP A 58 -7.77 3.21 19.07
CA TRP A 58 -6.94 3.59 17.92
C TRP A 58 -5.78 2.63 17.65
N TRP A 59 -5.07 2.21 18.68
CA TRP A 59 -3.93 1.30 18.57
C TRP A 59 -4.35 -0.12 18.15
N ARG A 60 -5.51 -0.60 18.62
CA ARG A 60 -6.07 -1.90 18.20
C ARG A 60 -6.49 -1.87 16.74
N LEU A 61 -7.12 -0.78 16.31
CA LEU A 61 -7.51 -0.57 14.92
C LEU A 61 -6.27 -0.51 14.02
N ALA A 62 -5.23 0.25 14.40
CA ALA A 62 -3.97 0.32 13.68
C ALA A 62 -3.29 -1.06 13.60
N LEU A 63 -3.22 -1.80 14.71
CA LEU A 63 -2.62 -3.13 14.76
C LEU A 63 -3.34 -4.12 13.83
N LEU A 64 -4.67 -4.19 13.92
CA LEU A 64 -5.47 -5.08 13.07
C LEU A 64 -5.33 -4.70 11.59
N THR A 65 -5.40 -3.41 11.26
CA THR A 65 -5.20 -2.93 9.89
C THR A 65 -3.81 -3.32 9.37
N SER A 66 -2.76 -3.13 10.17
CA SER A 66 -1.39 -3.52 9.81
C SER A 66 -1.29 -5.02 9.58
N PHE A 67 -1.80 -5.81 10.51
CA PHE A 67 -1.74 -7.27 10.44
C PHE A 67 -2.42 -7.83 9.18
N PHE A 68 -3.67 -7.42 8.93
CA PHE A 68 -4.41 -7.87 7.75
C PHE A 68 -3.85 -7.29 6.44
N SER A 69 -3.25 -6.10 6.47
CA SER A 69 -2.52 -5.56 5.33
C SER A 69 -1.29 -6.39 4.97
N VAL A 70 -0.52 -6.83 5.97
CA VAL A 70 0.64 -7.72 5.74
C VAL A 70 0.18 -9.08 5.22
N LEU A 71 -0.88 -9.66 5.77
CA LEU A 71 -1.45 -10.92 5.25
C LEU A 71 -1.91 -10.77 3.79
N GLY A 72 -2.57 -9.65 3.45
CA GLY A 72 -2.94 -9.34 2.07
C GLY A 72 -1.71 -9.16 1.17
N GLY A 73 -0.64 -8.53 1.68
CA GLY A 73 0.62 -8.41 0.98
C GLY A 73 1.29 -9.76 0.71
N ILE A 74 1.29 -10.67 1.69
CA ILE A 74 1.78 -12.05 1.52
C ILE A 74 0.98 -12.78 0.45
N PHE A 75 -0.35 -12.64 0.46
CA PHE A 75 -1.19 -13.21 -0.59
C PHE A 75 -0.87 -12.62 -1.96
N GLY A 76 -0.67 -11.29 -2.05
CA GLY A 76 -0.24 -10.61 -3.28
C GLY A 76 1.14 -11.08 -3.78
N TYR A 77 2.08 -11.36 -2.87
CA TYR A 77 3.38 -11.93 -3.18
C TYR A 77 3.24 -13.31 -3.86
N PHE A 78 2.45 -14.21 -3.29
CA PHE A 78 2.20 -15.53 -3.89
C PHE A 78 1.44 -15.44 -5.22
N LEU A 79 0.51 -14.50 -5.36
CA LEU A 79 -0.13 -14.25 -6.65
C LEU A 79 0.89 -13.80 -7.71
N GLY A 80 1.83 -12.91 -7.34
CA GLY A 80 2.89 -12.46 -8.23
C GLY A 80 3.82 -13.60 -8.67
N MET A 81 4.20 -14.47 -7.74
CA MET A 81 5.04 -15.64 -8.03
C MET A 81 4.32 -16.61 -8.99
N LEU A 82 3.04 -16.94 -8.71
CA LEU A 82 2.26 -17.82 -9.54
C LEU A 82 2.04 -17.23 -10.96
N PHE A 83 1.74 -15.94 -11.04
CA PHE A 83 1.56 -15.25 -12.32
C PHE A 83 2.85 -15.24 -13.15
N PHE A 84 3.98 -15.04 -12.50
CA PHE A 84 5.27 -15.04 -13.18
C PHE A 84 5.58 -16.43 -13.77
N GLU A 85 5.48 -17.48 -12.97
CA GLU A 85 5.77 -18.84 -13.41
C GLU A 85 4.81 -19.32 -14.51
N THR A 86 3.52 -18.98 -14.41
CA THR A 86 2.50 -19.54 -15.32
C THR A 86 2.33 -18.74 -16.61
N ILE A 87 2.58 -17.44 -16.62
CA ILE A 87 2.28 -16.54 -17.73
C ILE A 87 3.50 -15.75 -18.20
N ALA A 88 4.18 -15.06 -17.28
CA ALA A 88 5.23 -14.13 -17.67
C ALA A 88 6.49 -14.85 -18.17
N GLN A 89 6.93 -15.89 -17.50
CA GLN A 89 8.12 -16.64 -17.88
C GLN A 89 7.99 -17.30 -19.26
N PRO A 90 6.93 -18.07 -19.59
CA PRO A 90 6.75 -18.63 -20.92
C PRO A 90 6.67 -17.58 -22.04
N LEU A 91 6.12 -16.40 -21.72
CA LEU A 91 6.05 -15.30 -22.67
C LEU A 91 7.42 -14.67 -22.91
N LEU A 92 8.23 -14.45 -21.85
CA LEU A 92 9.60 -13.92 -21.95
C LEU A 92 10.52 -14.87 -22.73
N GLU A 93 10.38 -16.17 -22.53
CA GLU A 93 11.11 -17.19 -23.29
C GLU A 93 10.79 -17.11 -24.80
N LYS A 94 9.49 -16.99 -25.15
CA LYS A 94 9.06 -16.81 -26.55
C LYS A 94 9.56 -15.50 -27.17
N LEU A 95 9.73 -14.45 -26.38
CA LEU A 95 10.20 -13.14 -26.82
C LEU A 95 11.74 -13.00 -26.79
N GLY A 96 12.47 -14.02 -26.30
CA GLY A 96 13.93 -13.98 -26.16
C GLY A 96 14.43 -12.91 -25.18
N LYS A 97 13.63 -12.55 -24.15
CA LYS A 97 13.92 -11.48 -23.18
C LYS A 97 14.26 -11.98 -21.78
N VAL A 98 14.60 -13.23 -21.63
CA VAL A 98 14.91 -13.85 -20.33
C VAL A 98 16.11 -13.15 -19.66
N GLU A 99 17.20 -12.92 -20.39
CA GLU A 99 18.42 -12.27 -19.88
C GLU A 99 18.15 -10.84 -19.38
N SER A 100 17.31 -10.08 -20.10
CA SER A 100 16.91 -8.74 -19.67
C SER A 100 16.11 -8.78 -18.35
N MET A 101 15.29 -9.80 -18.16
CA MET A 101 14.52 -10.00 -16.95
C MET A 101 15.41 -10.43 -15.77
N GLU A 102 16.40 -11.28 -16.01
CA GLU A 102 17.36 -11.68 -14.98
C GLU A 102 18.17 -10.49 -14.46
N THR A 103 18.67 -9.63 -15.35
CA THR A 103 19.39 -8.40 -15.00
C THR A 103 18.52 -7.46 -14.18
N PHE A 104 17.26 -7.28 -14.58
CA PHE A 104 16.26 -6.49 -13.85
C PHE A 104 15.96 -7.08 -12.46
N SER A 105 15.80 -8.41 -12.40
CA SER A 105 15.56 -9.17 -11.17
C SER A 105 16.70 -8.97 -10.16
N GLN A 106 17.95 -9.10 -10.59
CA GLN A 106 19.13 -8.89 -9.73
C GLN A 106 19.18 -7.47 -9.18
N SER A 107 18.86 -6.46 -9.98
CA SER A 107 18.84 -5.06 -9.56
C SER A 107 17.77 -4.78 -8.50
N ILE A 108 16.60 -5.42 -8.60
CA ILE A 108 15.53 -5.29 -7.60
C ILE A 108 15.86 -6.10 -6.35
N GLN A 109 16.44 -7.30 -6.48
CA GLN A 109 16.77 -8.13 -5.33
C GLN A 109 17.77 -7.45 -4.40
N ALA A 110 18.76 -6.72 -4.93
CA ALA A 110 19.75 -6.00 -4.13
C ALA A 110 19.12 -4.97 -3.18
N ASN A 111 17.99 -4.34 -3.56
CA ASN A 111 17.32 -3.29 -2.81
C ASN A 111 15.85 -3.60 -2.50
N GLY A 112 15.42 -4.84 -2.64
CA GLY A 112 14.01 -5.24 -2.54
C GLY A 112 13.34 -4.83 -1.22
N GLY A 113 14.05 -4.91 -0.10
CA GLY A 113 13.56 -4.46 1.19
C GLY A 113 13.25 -2.96 1.24
N LEU A 114 14.09 -2.11 0.62
CA LEU A 114 13.86 -0.66 0.53
C LEU A 114 12.66 -0.33 -0.35
N TRP A 115 12.49 -1.04 -1.47
CA TRP A 115 11.32 -0.86 -2.34
C TRP A 115 10.02 -1.24 -1.64
N VAL A 116 10.00 -2.38 -0.95
CA VAL A 116 8.84 -2.83 -0.18
C VAL A 116 8.53 -1.86 0.96
N PHE A 117 9.56 -1.44 1.71
CA PHE A 117 9.41 -0.48 2.80
C PHE A 117 8.88 0.87 2.29
N GLY A 118 9.50 1.41 1.26
CA GLY A 118 9.12 2.69 0.66
C GLY A 118 7.68 2.69 0.17
N ALA A 119 7.28 1.68 -0.59
CA ALA A 119 5.91 1.57 -1.08
C ALA A 119 4.88 1.30 0.05
N GLY A 120 5.26 0.52 1.06
CA GLY A 120 4.38 0.23 2.20
C GLY A 120 4.13 1.43 3.11
N PHE A 121 5.12 2.34 3.23
CA PHE A 121 5.02 3.55 4.05
C PHE A 121 4.36 4.71 3.30
N THR A 122 4.64 4.86 2.00
CA THR A 122 4.14 5.96 1.17
C THR A 122 2.73 5.67 0.64
N PRO A 123 2.01 6.66 0.06
CA PRO A 123 0.74 6.43 -0.62
C PRO A 123 0.86 5.70 -1.97
N PHE A 124 2.03 5.15 -2.30
CA PHE A 124 2.18 4.31 -3.47
C PHE A 124 1.29 3.06 -3.34
N PRO A 125 0.69 2.56 -4.44
CA PRO A 125 -0.15 1.37 -4.39
C PRO A 125 0.65 0.14 -3.94
N TYR A 126 0.58 -0.19 -2.65
CA TYR A 126 1.36 -1.27 -2.03
C TYR A 126 1.16 -2.63 -2.71
N LYS A 127 -0.05 -2.92 -3.21
CA LYS A 127 -0.34 -4.13 -3.99
C LYS A 127 0.55 -4.31 -5.23
N VAL A 128 0.98 -3.22 -5.86
CA VAL A 128 1.87 -3.31 -7.02
C VAL A 128 3.22 -3.90 -6.59
N ILE A 129 3.76 -3.40 -5.48
CA ILE A 129 5.02 -3.90 -4.93
C ILE A 129 4.88 -5.32 -4.39
N THR A 130 3.74 -5.69 -3.78
CA THR A 130 3.56 -7.06 -3.28
C THR A 130 3.58 -8.08 -4.42
N ILE A 131 2.84 -7.81 -5.50
CA ILE A 131 2.82 -8.67 -6.69
C ILE A 131 4.18 -8.68 -7.40
N MET A 132 4.81 -7.51 -7.57
CA MET A 132 6.14 -7.42 -8.18
C MET A 132 7.22 -8.15 -7.36
N SER A 133 7.15 -8.09 -6.03
CA SER A 133 8.11 -8.77 -5.16
C SER A 133 8.02 -10.30 -5.25
N GLY A 134 6.86 -10.83 -5.61
CA GLY A 134 6.69 -12.25 -5.89
C GLY A 134 7.10 -12.62 -7.31
N ALA A 135 6.81 -11.76 -8.29
CA ALA A 135 7.19 -11.96 -9.69
C ALA A 135 8.72 -11.89 -9.91
N VAL A 136 9.38 -10.97 -9.20
CA VAL A 136 10.84 -10.85 -9.14
C VAL A 136 11.25 -11.30 -7.74
N PRO A 137 11.72 -12.55 -7.51
CA PRO A 137 11.74 -13.17 -6.19
C PRO A 137 12.63 -12.40 -5.21
N VAL A 138 12.05 -11.37 -4.59
CA VAL A 138 12.61 -10.75 -3.38
C VAL A 138 12.54 -11.78 -2.27
N SER A 139 13.60 -11.93 -1.47
CA SER A 139 13.60 -12.86 -0.35
C SER A 139 12.34 -12.68 0.51
N PHE A 140 11.56 -13.75 0.70
CA PHE A 140 10.30 -13.71 1.42
C PHE A 140 10.44 -13.13 2.83
N GLY A 141 11.53 -13.48 3.55
CA GLY A 141 11.79 -12.94 4.88
C GLY A 141 12.02 -11.42 4.86
N VAL A 142 12.77 -10.91 3.87
CA VAL A 142 12.99 -9.46 3.68
C VAL A 142 11.68 -8.76 3.32
N PHE A 143 10.88 -9.36 2.43
CA PHE A 143 9.57 -8.84 2.06
C PHE A 143 8.64 -8.72 3.27
N VAL A 144 8.52 -9.77 4.07
CA VAL A 144 7.64 -9.78 5.26
C VAL A 144 8.13 -8.77 6.30
N ALA A 145 9.43 -8.74 6.61
CA ALA A 145 10.00 -7.82 7.60
C ALA A 145 9.79 -6.34 7.18
N ALA A 146 10.08 -6.00 5.93
CA ALA A 146 9.87 -4.66 5.39
C ALA A 146 8.39 -4.28 5.36
N SER A 147 7.51 -5.23 5.02
CA SER A 147 6.05 -5.06 5.03
C SER A 147 5.51 -4.80 6.42
N VAL A 148 5.89 -5.62 7.41
CA VAL A 148 5.49 -5.44 8.81
C VAL A 148 5.90 -4.07 9.32
N LEU A 149 7.16 -3.69 9.08
CA LEU A 149 7.69 -2.40 9.56
C LEU A 149 6.99 -1.22 8.89
N SER A 150 6.91 -1.21 7.56
CA SER A 150 6.33 -0.09 6.81
C SER A 150 4.83 0.09 7.05
N ARG A 151 4.06 -1.00 7.00
CA ARG A 151 2.60 -0.94 7.20
C ARG A 151 2.24 -0.60 8.65
N SER A 152 2.99 -1.13 9.63
CA SER A 152 2.79 -0.75 11.03
C SER A 152 3.08 0.73 11.24
N LEU A 153 4.24 1.23 10.83
CA LEU A 153 4.57 2.65 10.93
C LEU A 153 3.49 3.54 10.30
N ARG A 154 3.05 3.20 9.09
CA ARG A 154 2.03 3.96 8.37
C ARG A 154 0.72 4.01 9.14
N PHE A 155 0.13 2.87 9.49
CA PHE A 155 -1.19 2.84 10.11
C PHE A 155 -1.19 3.36 11.54
N PHE A 156 -0.12 3.13 12.31
CA PHE A 156 0.02 3.75 13.61
C PHE A 156 0.21 5.27 13.52
N ALA A 157 0.95 5.78 12.53
CA ALA A 157 1.07 7.21 12.29
C ALA A 157 -0.29 7.82 11.90
N VAL A 158 -1.00 7.23 10.94
CA VAL A 158 -2.34 7.71 10.51
C VAL A 158 -3.32 7.70 11.68
N ALA A 159 -3.44 6.57 12.39
CA ALA A 159 -4.36 6.45 13.51
C ALA A 159 -3.99 7.38 14.68
N GLY A 160 -2.69 7.56 14.95
CA GLY A 160 -2.19 8.47 15.98
C GLY A 160 -2.51 9.94 15.65
N ILE A 161 -2.25 10.37 14.41
CA ILE A 161 -2.58 11.71 13.93
C ILE A 161 -4.07 11.98 14.02
N VAL A 162 -4.90 11.04 13.54
CA VAL A 162 -6.36 11.15 13.61
C VAL A 162 -6.85 11.21 15.04
N ARG A 163 -6.27 10.42 15.97
CA ARG A 163 -6.60 10.50 17.40
C ARG A 163 -6.27 11.86 17.99
N MET A 164 -5.12 12.45 17.62
CA MET A 164 -4.64 13.71 18.22
C MET A 164 -5.37 14.93 17.65
N PHE A 165 -5.66 14.95 16.36
CA PHE A 165 -6.17 16.11 15.64
C PHE A 165 -7.63 15.97 15.19
N GLY A 166 -8.25 14.79 15.33
CA GLY A 166 -9.67 14.56 15.06
C GLY A 166 -10.13 15.02 13.68
N GLU A 167 -11.17 15.84 13.64
CA GLU A 167 -11.78 16.35 12.40
C GLU A 167 -10.84 17.25 11.56
N MET A 168 -9.87 17.92 12.21
CA MET A 168 -8.90 18.76 11.52
C MET A 168 -7.96 17.90 10.66
N ALA A 169 -7.51 16.75 11.16
CA ALA A 169 -6.69 15.82 10.39
C ALA A 169 -7.46 15.24 9.20
N GLU A 170 -8.74 14.92 9.40
CA GLU A 170 -9.62 14.43 8.33
C GLU A 170 -9.75 15.45 7.21
N LYS A 171 -10.07 16.70 7.55
CA LYS A 171 -10.20 17.78 6.58
C LYS A 171 -8.91 18.02 5.81
N TRP A 172 -7.79 18.11 6.53
CA TRP A 172 -6.48 18.33 5.93
C TRP A 172 -6.06 17.19 4.98
N MET A 173 -6.29 15.93 5.38
CA MET A 173 -5.99 14.78 4.52
C MET A 173 -6.89 14.71 3.29
N LYS A 174 -8.19 15.03 3.40
CA LYS A 174 -9.10 15.10 2.25
C LYS A 174 -8.68 16.18 1.25
N GLU A 175 -8.32 17.37 1.74
CA GLU A 175 -7.95 18.50 0.90
C GLU A 175 -6.57 18.33 0.24
N HIS A 176 -5.62 17.68 0.90
CA HIS A 176 -4.23 17.60 0.45
C HIS A 176 -3.82 16.22 -0.07
N PHE A 177 -4.71 15.22 -0.03
CA PHE A 177 -4.40 13.85 -0.48
C PHE A 177 -3.92 13.82 -1.93
N ALA A 178 -4.56 14.59 -2.82
CA ALA A 178 -4.15 14.71 -4.21
C ALA A 178 -2.76 15.38 -4.34
N ILE A 179 -2.52 16.44 -3.58
CA ILE A 179 -1.24 17.17 -3.57
C ILE A 179 -0.13 16.28 -3.03
N PHE A 180 -0.39 15.54 -1.96
CA PHE A 180 0.57 14.60 -1.37
C PHE A 180 0.90 13.46 -2.34
N THR A 181 -0.10 12.91 -3.02
CA THR A 181 0.09 11.87 -4.04
C THR A 181 0.88 12.40 -5.23
N ILE A 182 0.53 13.59 -5.76
CA ILE A 182 1.24 14.21 -6.88
C ILE A 182 2.68 14.56 -6.47
N GLY A 183 2.88 15.13 -5.28
CA GLY A 183 4.20 15.47 -4.75
C GLY A 183 5.10 14.24 -4.60
N LEU A 184 4.54 13.12 -4.17
CA LEU A 184 5.27 11.86 -4.08
C LEU A 184 5.67 11.34 -5.47
N PHE A 185 4.75 11.34 -6.44
CA PHE A 185 5.09 10.94 -7.82
C PHE A 185 6.16 11.86 -8.43
N ALA A 186 6.07 13.17 -8.18
CA ALA A 186 7.08 14.13 -8.62
C ALA A 186 8.44 13.86 -7.95
N LEU A 187 8.46 13.53 -6.66
CA LEU A 187 9.68 13.19 -5.94
C LEU A 187 10.31 11.89 -6.47
N ILE A 188 9.52 10.85 -6.71
CA ILE A 188 10.00 9.58 -7.28
C ILE A 188 10.55 9.81 -8.69
N ALA A 189 9.85 10.59 -9.51
CA ALA A 189 10.32 10.95 -10.84
C ALA A 189 11.63 11.76 -10.78
N ALA A 190 11.72 12.75 -9.88
CA ALA A 190 12.93 13.55 -9.69
C ALA A 190 14.12 12.69 -9.21
N LEU A 191 13.89 11.75 -8.29
CA LEU A 191 14.90 10.80 -7.84
C LEU A 191 15.35 9.88 -8.99
N TYR A 192 14.40 9.35 -9.76
CA TYR A 192 14.71 8.49 -10.91
C TYR A 192 15.55 9.23 -11.96
N PHE A 193 15.12 10.42 -12.38
CA PHE A 193 15.84 11.23 -13.36
C PHE A 193 17.17 11.77 -12.81
N GLY A 194 17.21 12.13 -11.52
CA GLY A 194 18.44 12.56 -10.84
C GLY A 194 19.49 11.44 -10.76
N LEU A 195 19.08 10.23 -10.37
CA LEU A 195 19.97 9.06 -10.36
C LEU A 195 20.45 8.71 -11.77
N LYS A 196 19.57 8.75 -12.77
CA LYS A 196 19.94 8.51 -14.17
C LYS A 196 20.91 9.57 -14.73
N ALA A 197 20.81 10.82 -14.26
CA ALA A 197 21.75 11.89 -14.65
C ALA A 197 23.11 11.77 -13.94
N LEU A 198 23.13 11.26 -12.70
CA LEU A 198 24.34 11.05 -11.91
C LEU A 198 25.12 9.78 -12.33
N PHE A 199 24.43 8.79 -12.88
CA PHE A 199 25.00 7.52 -13.37
C PHE A 199 24.57 7.29 -14.82
N PRO A 200 25.08 8.10 -15.78
CA PRO A 200 24.87 7.82 -17.19
C PRO A 200 25.67 6.55 -17.57
N HIS A 201 24.94 5.50 -17.95
CA HIS A 201 25.52 4.32 -18.63
C HIS A 201 25.75 4.61 -20.08
#